data_781753cc40d04795ec2e1ae399f0a69a
#
_entry.id   781753cc40d04795ec2e1ae399f0a69a
#
_cell.length_a   1.000
_cell.length_b   1.000
_cell.length_c   1.000
_cell.angle_alpha   90.00
_cell.angle_beta   90.00
_cell.angle_gamma   90.00
#
_symmetry.space_group_name_H-M   'P 1'
#
loop_
_entity.id
_entity.type
_entity.pdbx_description
1 polymer ?
#
loop_
_entity_poly.entity_id
_entity_poly.type
_entity_poly.pdbx_seq_one_letter_code
_entity_poly.pdbx_strand_id
1 'polypeptide(L)'
;TCSTTMPLRYSDFNFGTKLRQNEEAVSERKDWIGTEKERLNRLMAAECDGIITGLYEYWCCYQPFFPTKTTFIPFPIVVGDEPKIAPEPPKQLNLFIGISRNRSVYKGTDIMLRAAEKVKADYPERLNLKVVTGLPFDEYVRTMRGSDAIMDQLYSYTPSMNPLEAMAHGIICIGGGEPEHYALLHETTLRPIINVLPSYESCVSALTQLVTHL
;
A
#
# COMPACT_ATOMS: atom_id res chain seq x y z
N THR A 1 -16.03 -9.37 9.64
CA THR A 1 -16.72 -8.32 8.87
C THR A 1 -15.87 -7.83 7.73
N CYS A 2 -14.62 -7.45 7.96
CA CYS A 2 -13.74 -6.93 6.90
C CYS A 2 -13.58 -7.87 5.72
N SER A 3 -13.53 -9.17 5.92
CA SER A 3 -13.19 -10.12 4.85
C SER A 3 -14.33 -10.41 3.86
N THR A 4 -15.58 -10.12 4.20
CA THR A 4 -16.74 -10.35 3.31
C THR A 4 -17.22 -9.06 2.63
N THR A 5 -16.96 -7.90 3.23
CA THR A 5 -17.45 -6.61 2.75
C THR A 5 -16.33 -5.70 2.28
N MET A 6 -15.07 -6.04 2.59
CA MET A 6 -13.91 -5.26 2.18
C MET A 6 -13.78 -5.28 0.67
N PRO A 7 -13.78 -4.11 0.00
CA PRO A 7 -13.61 -4.05 -1.44
C PRO A 7 -12.21 -4.56 -1.79
N LEU A 8 -12.15 -5.43 -2.79
CA LEU A 8 -10.88 -5.81 -3.39
C LEU A 8 -10.60 -4.83 -4.52
N ARG A 9 -9.47 -4.17 -4.45
CA ARG A 9 -8.98 -3.33 -5.52
C ARG A 9 -8.95 -4.12 -6.82
N TYR A 10 -9.64 -3.63 -7.85
CA TYR A 10 -9.73 -4.28 -9.17
C TYR A 10 -10.21 -5.74 -9.12
N SER A 11 -11.33 -5.98 -8.44
CA SER A 11 -11.97 -7.30 -8.37
C SER A 11 -12.23 -7.92 -9.74
N ASP A 12 -12.37 -7.10 -10.77
CA ASP A 12 -12.65 -7.50 -12.15
C ASP A 12 -11.43 -8.08 -12.89
N PHE A 13 -10.21 -7.91 -12.38
CA PHE A 13 -8.97 -8.42 -12.99
C PHE A 13 -8.61 -9.86 -12.58
N ASN A 14 -9.54 -10.77 -12.42
CA ASN A 14 -9.26 -12.16 -11.98
C ASN A 14 -8.49 -12.28 -10.65
N PHE A 15 -8.21 -11.15 -10.03
CA PHE A 15 -7.32 -11.00 -8.91
C PHE A 15 -8.01 -11.44 -7.62
N GLY A 16 -9.24 -11.03 -7.43
CA GLY A 16 -10.06 -11.49 -6.31
C GLY A 16 -10.20 -13.01 -6.25
N THR A 17 -10.18 -13.68 -7.40
CA THR A 17 -10.20 -15.14 -7.48
C THR A 17 -8.87 -15.73 -7.04
N LYS A 18 -7.74 -15.21 -7.52
CA LYS A 18 -6.40 -15.68 -7.09
C LYS A 18 -6.14 -15.43 -5.61
N LEU A 19 -6.49 -14.26 -5.07
CA LEU A 19 -6.40 -13.99 -3.64
C LEU A 19 -7.32 -14.88 -2.81
N ARG A 20 -8.54 -15.13 -3.28
CA ARG A 20 -9.48 -16.00 -2.57
C ARG A 20 -9.03 -17.46 -2.53
N GLN A 21 -8.20 -17.86 -3.47
CA GLN A 21 -7.60 -19.20 -3.53
C GLN A 21 -6.22 -19.26 -2.85
N ASN A 22 -5.62 -18.13 -2.53
CA ASN A 22 -4.33 -18.08 -1.84
C ASN A 22 -4.48 -18.63 -0.42
N GLU A 23 -3.60 -19.54 -0.03
CA GLU A 23 -3.65 -20.22 1.29
C GLU A 23 -3.58 -19.24 2.46
N GLU A 24 -2.77 -18.17 2.36
CA GLU A 24 -2.66 -17.12 3.39
C GLU A 24 -3.98 -16.36 3.53
N ALA A 25 -4.60 -15.96 2.43
CA ALA A 25 -5.89 -15.25 2.45
C ALA A 25 -7.03 -16.15 2.91
N VAL A 26 -6.98 -17.46 2.60
CA VAL A 26 -7.93 -18.47 3.09
C VAL A 26 -7.74 -18.66 4.59
N SER A 27 -6.51 -18.75 5.06
CA SER A 27 -6.18 -18.88 6.49
C SER A 27 -6.64 -17.65 7.27
N GLU A 28 -6.32 -16.45 6.83
CA GLU A 28 -6.79 -15.21 7.48
C GLU A 28 -8.32 -15.13 7.56
N ARG A 29 -9.02 -15.57 6.53
CA ARG A 29 -10.50 -15.61 6.57
C ARG A 29 -11.04 -16.62 7.58
N LYS A 30 -10.44 -17.80 7.68
CA LYS A 30 -10.83 -18.82 8.67
C LYS A 30 -10.59 -18.33 10.10
N ASP A 31 -9.58 -17.50 10.31
CA ASP A 31 -9.28 -16.92 11.61
C ASP A 31 -10.28 -15.82 12.05
N TRP A 32 -11.11 -15.34 11.13
CA TRP A 32 -12.10 -14.29 11.40
C TRP A 32 -13.53 -14.71 11.20
N ILE A 33 -13.88 -15.22 10.02
CA ILE A 33 -15.27 -15.51 9.64
C ILE A 33 -15.82 -16.70 10.44
N GLY A 34 -16.96 -16.48 11.08
CA GLY A 34 -17.62 -17.47 11.92
C GLY A 34 -16.94 -17.70 13.26
N THR A 35 -15.97 -16.88 13.63
CA THR A 35 -15.24 -17.01 14.89
C THR A 35 -15.70 -16.00 15.95
N GLU A 36 -15.21 -16.19 17.18
CA GLU A 36 -15.43 -15.25 18.27
C GLU A 36 -14.87 -13.85 17.96
N LYS A 37 -13.80 -13.73 17.19
CA LYS A 37 -13.26 -12.43 16.74
C LYS A 37 -14.28 -11.66 15.91
N GLU A 38 -14.96 -12.30 14.98
CA GLU A 38 -16.02 -11.67 14.21
C GLU A 38 -17.19 -11.23 15.10
N ARG A 39 -17.65 -12.13 16.00
CA ARG A 39 -18.73 -11.83 16.92
C ARG A 39 -18.43 -10.61 17.80
N LEU A 40 -17.22 -10.57 18.39
CA LEU A 40 -16.77 -9.44 19.23
C LEU A 40 -16.63 -8.16 18.40
N ASN A 41 -16.08 -8.22 17.19
CA ASN A 41 -15.97 -7.07 16.32
C ASN A 41 -17.35 -6.47 15.99
N ARG A 42 -18.34 -7.30 15.68
CA ARG A 42 -19.72 -6.87 15.43
C ARG A 42 -20.34 -6.23 16.68
N LEU A 43 -20.16 -6.86 17.83
CA LEU A 43 -20.66 -6.32 19.10
C LEU A 43 -20.02 -4.97 19.43
N MET A 44 -18.70 -4.87 19.35
CA MET A 44 -18.00 -3.61 19.60
C MET A 44 -18.45 -2.52 18.63
N ALA A 45 -18.60 -2.84 17.35
CA ALA A 45 -19.07 -1.89 16.35
C ALA A 45 -20.54 -1.45 16.60
N ALA A 46 -21.37 -2.32 17.17
CA ALA A 46 -22.75 -1.99 17.52
C ALA A 46 -22.82 -1.08 18.76
N GLU A 47 -22.03 -1.36 19.79
CA GLU A 47 -22.14 -0.75 21.12
C GLU A 47 -21.23 0.49 21.31
N CYS A 48 -20.18 0.69 20.50
CA CYS A 48 -19.30 1.85 20.64
C CYS A 48 -19.99 3.16 20.22
N ASP A 49 -19.55 4.28 20.80
CA ASP A 49 -20.05 5.62 20.49
C ASP A 49 -19.62 6.11 19.10
N GLY A 50 -18.44 5.70 18.61
CA GLY A 50 -17.91 6.10 17.33
C GLY A 50 -16.92 5.10 16.76
N ILE A 51 -16.80 5.09 15.42
CA ILE A 51 -15.88 4.23 14.67
C ILE A 51 -14.97 5.14 13.83
N ILE A 52 -13.67 5.07 14.08
CA ILE A 52 -12.66 5.76 13.29
C ILE A 52 -12.04 4.76 12.31
N THR A 53 -11.98 5.13 11.03
CA THR A 53 -11.35 4.33 9.98
C THR A 53 -10.23 5.13 9.32
N GLY A 54 -9.03 4.56 9.24
CA GLY A 54 -7.84 5.22 8.66
C GLY A 54 -7.54 4.85 7.22
N LEU A 55 -8.24 3.86 6.67
CA LEU A 55 -8.09 3.38 5.29
C LEU A 55 -9.46 3.31 4.62
N TYR A 56 -9.49 3.53 3.31
CA TYR A 56 -10.71 3.38 2.50
C TYR A 56 -11.34 2.00 2.65
N GLU A 57 -10.50 0.96 2.68
CA GLU A 57 -10.93 -0.44 2.85
C GLU A 57 -11.71 -0.63 4.16
N TYR A 58 -11.25 -0.02 5.24
CA TYR A 58 -11.96 -0.07 6.53
C TYR A 58 -13.21 0.79 6.52
N TRP A 59 -13.15 1.96 5.87
CA TRP A 59 -14.34 2.80 5.67
C TRP A 59 -15.47 2.00 5.03
N CYS A 60 -15.19 1.30 3.92
CA CYS A 60 -16.17 0.47 3.23
C CYS A 60 -16.71 -0.70 4.08
N CYS A 61 -15.97 -1.13 5.10
CA CYS A 61 -16.43 -2.20 5.99
C CYS A 61 -17.44 -1.74 7.05
N TYR A 62 -17.39 -0.48 7.45
CA TYR A 62 -18.19 0.01 8.59
C TYR A 62 -19.24 1.04 8.18
N GLN A 63 -18.91 1.97 7.31
CA GLN A 63 -19.79 3.06 6.94
C GLN A 63 -21.18 2.60 6.43
N PRO A 64 -21.31 1.57 5.59
CA PRO A 64 -22.61 1.10 5.12
C PRO A 64 -23.52 0.56 6.22
N PHE A 65 -22.96 0.09 7.34
CA PHE A 65 -23.69 -0.50 8.45
C PHE A 65 -23.88 0.49 9.63
N PHE A 66 -22.99 1.45 9.75
CA PHE A 66 -22.95 2.41 10.86
C PHE A 66 -22.70 3.83 10.34
N PRO A 67 -23.56 4.37 9.44
CA PRO A 67 -23.29 5.63 8.74
C PRO A 67 -23.21 6.85 9.67
N THR A 68 -23.94 6.84 10.78
CA THR A 68 -24.02 7.98 11.70
C THR A 68 -22.88 8.05 12.71
N LYS A 69 -22.10 6.98 12.87
CA LYS A 69 -21.00 6.93 13.82
C LYS A 69 -19.65 6.53 13.24
N THR A 70 -19.56 6.31 11.92
CA THR A 70 -18.31 6.02 11.25
C THR A 70 -17.71 7.30 10.66
N THR A 71 -16.49 7.61 11.07
CA THR A 71 -15.73 8.77 10.59
C THR A 71 -14.41 8.31 9.98
N PHE A 72 -14.07 8.88 8.83
CA PHE A 72 -12.76 8.68 8.23
C PHE A 72 -11.77 9.70 8.81
N ILE A 73 -10.71 9.21 9.43
CA ILE A 73 -9.59 10.00 9.91
C ILE A 73 -8.32 9.30 9.44
N PRO A 74 -7.53 9.90 8.53
CA PRO A 74 -6.32 9.27 8.01
C PRO A 74 -5.31 9.04 9.14
N PHE A 75 -4.40 8.07 8.93
CA PHE A 75 -3.36 7.80 9.90
C PHE A 75 -2.48 9.03 10.13
N PRO A 76 -2.20 9.38 11.39
CA PRO A 76 -1.27 10.45 11.69
C PRO A 76 0.15 10.05 11.31
N ILE A 77 0.89 10.99 10.74
CA ILE A 77 2.31 10.84 10.45
C ILE A 77 3.06 12.09 10.90
N VAL A 78 4.24 11.89 11.43
CA VAL A 78 5.11 13.01 11.80
C VAL A 78 5.87 13.45 10.56
N VAL A 79 5.61 14.68 10.15
CA VAL A 79 6.36 15.32 9.06
C VAL A 79 7.43 16.19 9.68
N GLY A 80 8.69 16.04 9.26
CA GLY A 80 9.78 16.90 9.72
C GLY A 80 9.64 18.33 9.19
N ASP A 81 10.35 19.26 9.82
CA ASP A 81 10.25 20.71 9.52
C ASP A 81 10.76 21.08 8.12
N GLU A 82 11.57 20.23 7.51
CA GLU A 82 12.10 20.47 6.16
C GLU A 82 11.83 19.27 5.23
N PRO A 83 11.08 19.46 4.14
CA PRO A 83 10.98 18.46 3.10
C PRO A 83 12.36 18.28 2.43
N LYS A 84 12.87 17.07 2.38
CA LYS A 84 14.10 16.74 1.64
C LYS A 84 13.78 16.69 0.13
N ILE A 85 13.68 17.84 -0.48
CA ILE A 85 13.64 17.94 -1.93
C ILE A 85 15.08 17.86 -2.42
N ALA A 86 15.43 16.79 -3.15
CA ALA A 86 16.70 16.73 -3.83
C ALA A 86 16.79 17.87 -4.86
N PRO A 87 17.85 18.68 -4.87
CA PRO A 87 17.98 19.80 -5.79
C PRO A 87 18.05 19.35 -7.26
N GLU A 88 18.52 18.13 -7.49
CA GLU A 88 18.63 17.54 -8.82
C GLU A 88 18.14 16.07 -8.78
N PRO A 89 17.55 15.56 -9.88
CA PRO A 89 17.20 14.16 -9.99
C PRO A 89 18.45 13.26 -9.83
N PRO A 90 18.34 12.10 -9.17
CA PRO A 90 19.47 11.20 -9.05
C PRO A 90 19.85 10.60 -10.41
N LYS A 91 21.15 10.41 -10.67
CA LYS A 91 21.62 9.73 -11.87
C LYS A 91 21.17 8.26 -11.92
N GLN A 92 21.00 7.65 -10.76
CA GLN A 92 20.54 6.29 -10.56
C GLN A 92 19.49 6.29 -9.45
N LEU A 93 18.29 5.79 -9.76
CA LEU A 93 17.18 5.69 -8.81
C LEU A 93 17.44 4.57 -7.80
N ASN A 94 17.44 4.88 -6.52
CA ASN A 94 17.48 3.89 -5.43
C ASN A 94 16.04 3.46 -5.10
N LEU A 95 15.63 2.31 -5.61
CA LEU A 95 14.30 1.75 -5.37
C LEU A 95 14.34 0.78 -4.20
N PHE A 96 13.47 1.02 -3.22
CA PHE A 96 13.28 0.16 -2.06
C PHE A 96 12.02 -0.70 -2.18
N ILE A 97 12.15 -1.98 -1.84
CA ILE A 97 11.00 -2.90 -1.70
C ILE A 97 11.14 -3.64 -0.37
N GLY A 98 10.19 -3.40 0.55
CA GLY A 98 10.08 -4.14 1.80
C GLY A 98 9.17 -5.36 1.65
N ILE A 99 9.70 -6.56 1.84
CA ILE A 99 8.94 -7.81 1.69
C ILE A 99 8.67 -8.45 3.04
N SER A 100 7.41 -8.66 3.36
CA SER A 100 6.99 -9.54 4.44
C SER A 100 6.91 -10.98 3.93
N ARG A 101 7.69 -11.89 4.51
CA ARG A 101 7.79 -13.29 4.06
C ARG A 101 6.44 -13.97 3.92
N ASN A 102 5.54 -13.74 4.87
CA ASN A 102 4.23 -14.40 4.96
C ASN A 102 3.10 -13.62 4.28
N ARG A 103 3.39 -12.48 3.62
CA ARG A 103 2.38 -11.59 3.04
C ARG A 103 2.74 -11.10 1.63
N SER A 104 3.77 -11.68 1.02
CA SER A 104 4.27 -11.21 -0.28
C SER A 104 3.19 -11.33 -1.37
N VAL A 105 2.59 -12.49 -1.51
CA VAL A 105 1.50 -12.73 -2.47
C VAL A 105 0.25 -11.92 -2.10
N TYR A 106 -0.09 -11.86 -0.81
CA TYR A 106 -1.23 -11.08 -0.32
C TYR A 106 -1.10 -9.58 -0.59
N LYS A 107 0.11 -9.04 -0.54
CA LYS A 107 0.40 -7.63 -0.84
C LYS A 107 0.70 -7.37 -2.33
N GLY A 108 0.99 -8.41 -3.11
CA GLY A 108 1.45 -8.30 -4.49
C GLY A 108 2.90 -7.84 -4.62
N THR A 109 3.69 -7.92 -3.55
CA THR A 109 5.10 -7.53 -3.58
C THR A 109 5.97 -8.50 -4.38
N ASP A 110 5.53 -9.73 -4.60
CA ASP A 110 6.12 -10.70 -5.53
C ASP A 110 6.05 -10.22 -6.99
N ILE A 111 4.93 -9.64 -7.39
CA ILE A 111 4.75 -9.03 -8.72
C ILE A 111 5.62 -7.79 -8.87
N MET A 112 5.61 -6.92 -7.85
CA MET A 112 6.43 -5.71 -7.79
C MET A 112 7.92 -6.04 -7.90
N LEU A 113 8.39 -7.04 -7.15
CA LEU A 113 9.80 -7.48 -7.20
C LEU A 113 10.20 -7.93 -8.61
N ARG A 114 9.41 -8.82 -9.23
CA ARG A 114 9.68 -9.29 -10.59
C ARG A 114 9.73 -8.15 -11.61
N ALA A 115 8.84 -7.15 -11.47
CA ALA A 115 8.83 -5.97 -12.32
C ALA A 115 10.09 -5.12 -12.10
N ALA A 116 10.49 -4.92 -10.86
CA ALA A 116 11.69 -4.16 -10.52
C ALA A 116 12.98 -4.86 -10.99
N GLU A 117 13.06 -6.18 -10.86
CA GLU A 117 14.17 -6.98 -11.38
C GLU A 117 14.29 -6.88 -12.91
N LYS A 118 13.15 -6.91 -13.62
CA LYS A 118 13.11 -6.73 -15.07
C LYS A 118 13.65 -5.36 -15.48
N VAL A 119 13.14 -4.28 -14.85
CA VAL A 119 13.58 -2.92 -15.17
C VAL A 119 15.05 -2.71 -14.78
N LYS A 120 15.51 -3.31 -13.65
CA LYS A 120 16.93 -3.31 -13.29
C LYS A 120 17.81 -3.99 -14.33
N ALA A 121 17.35 -5.09 -14.91
CA ALA A 121 18.09 -5.80 -15.97
C ALA A 121 18.17 -4.98 -17.28
N ASP A 122 17.08 -4.26 -17.61
CA ASP A 122 17.02 -3.42 -18.80
C ASP A 122 17.80 -2.09 -18.66
N TYR A 123 17.84 -1.54 -17.44
CA TYR A 123 18.44 -0.25 -17.12
C TYR A 123 19.41 -0.34 -15.92
N PRO A 124 20.50 -1.15 -16.03
CA PRO A 124 21.38 -1.44 -14.90
C PRO A 124 22.06 -0.20 -14.29
N GLU A 125 22.34 0.81 -15.12
CA GLU A 125 22.98 2.06 -14.69
C GLU A 125 21.98 3.09 -14.14
N ARG A 126 20.68 2.88 -14.39
CA ARG A 126 19.62 3.82 -13.99
C ARG A 126 18.86 3.40 -12.74
N LEU A 127 18.85 2.11 -12.41
CA LEU A 127 18.10 1.58 -11.27
C LEU A 127 19.01 0.79 -10.34
N ASN A 128 19.03 1.20 -9.07
CA ASN A 128 19.59 0.42 -7.98
C ASN A 128 18.44 -0.16 -7.14
N LEU A 129 18.30 -1.48 -7.10
CA LEU A 129 17.22 -2.17 -6.41
C LEU A 129 17.68 -2.66 -5.04
N LYS A 130 17.01 -2.22 -3.99
CA LYS A 130 17.22 -2.64 -2.62
C LYS A 130 16.00 -3.39 -2.07
N VAL A 131 16.15 -4.69 -1.92
CA VAL A 131 15.11 -5.56 -1.38
C VAL A 131 15.47 -5.91 0.06
N VAL A 132 14.53 -5.71 0.99
CA VAL A 132 14.71 -6.07 2.39
C VAL A 132 13.62 -6.99 2.89
N THR A 133 14.00 -7.92 3.76
CA THR A 133 13.08 -8.88 4.36
C THR A 133 13.48 -9.13 5.81
N GLY A 134 12.53 -8.96 6.74
CA GLY A 134 12.72 -9.34 8.15
C GLY A 134 13.72 -8.48 8.91
N LEU A 135 13.94 -7.24 8.50
CA LEU A 135 14.77 -6.30 9.27
C LEU A 135 14.06 -5.81 10.53
N PRO A 136 14.83 -5.50 11.59
CA PRO A 136 14.31 -4.69 12.71
C PRO A 136 13.75 -3.35 12.21
N PHE A 137 12.74 -2.85 12.91
CA PHE A 137 12.01 -1.65 12.45
C PHE A 137 12.91 -0.44 12.18
N ASP A 138 13.81 -0.12 13.10
CA ASP A 138 14.72 1.04 12.97
C ASP A 138 15.68 0.92 11.79
N GLU A 139 16.14 -0.30 11.50
CA GLU A 139 16.99 -0.57 10.34
C GLU A 139 16.19 -0.51 9.03
N TYR A 140 14.97 -1.02 9.06
CA TYR A 140 14.04 -0.94 7.94
C TYR A 140 13.78 0.52 7.56
N VAL A 141 13.38 1.35 8.53
CA VAL A 141 13.10 2.78 8.31
C VAL A 141 14.34 3.53 7.83
N ARG A 142 15.50 3.28 8.43
CA ARG A 142 16.78 3.89 8.02
C ARG A 142 17.11 3.53 6.57
N THR A 143 16.89 2.28 6.19
CA THR A 143 17.15 1.79 4.83
C THR A 143 16.19 2.42 3.82
N MET A 144 14.91 2.51 4.17
CA MET A 144 13.88 3.14 3.35
C MET A 144 14.17 4.64 3.15
N ARG A 145 14.54 5.36 4.22
CA ARG A 145 14.88 6.80 4.16
C ARG A 145 16.10 7.10 3.29
N GLY A 146 16.94 6.13 3.03
CA GLY A 146 18.07 6.23 2.10
C GLY A 146 17.72 5.92 0.64
N SER A 147 16.43 5.85 0.30
CA SER A 147 15.95 5.52 -1.04
C SER A 147 15.26 6.73 -1.69
N ASP A 148 15.18 6.73 -3.02
CA ASP A 148 14.51 7.76 -3.81
C ASP A 148 13.05 7.39 -4.09
N ALA A 149 12.77 6.09 -4.18
CA ALA A 149 11.42 5.56 -4.40
C ALA A 149 11.17 4.27 -3.62
N ILE A 150 9.90 4.00 -3.31
CA ILE A 150 9.46 2.73 -2.73
C ILE A 150 8.33 2.10 -3.56
N MET A 151 8.29 0.76 -3.55
CA MET A 151 7.10 -0.01 -3.93
C MET A 151 6.56 -0.70 -2.67
N ASP A 152 5.29 -0.45 -2.31
CA ASP A 152 4.73 -1.00 -1.06
C ASP A 152 3.75 -2.16 -1.32
N GLN A 153 2.57 -1.90 -1.87
CA GLN A 153 1.56 -2.94 -2.10
C GLN A 153 0.64 -2.62 -3.26
N LEU A 154 0.22 -3.67 -4.00
CA LEU A 154 -0.62 -3.53 -5.18
C LEU A 154 -2.12 -3.52 -4.87
N TYR A 155 -2.52 -4.19 -3.79
CA TYR A 155 -3.91 -4.56 -3.58
C TYR A 155 -4.66 -3.68 -2.60
N SER A 156 -4.04 -2.61 -2.17
CA SER A 156 -4.64 -1.58 -1.34
C SER A 156 -5.10 -0.40 -2.18
N TYR A 157 -6.25 0.17 -1.85
CA TYR A 157 -6.72 1.45 -2.40
C TYR A 157 -5.94 2.63 -1.84
N THR A 158 -5.43 2.47 -0.63
CA THR A 158 -4.89 3.55 0.18
C THR A 158 -3.46 3.27 0.62
N PRO A 159 -2.64 4.33 0.79
CA PRO A 159 -1.34 4.18 1.42
C PRO A 159 -1.49 3.78 2.88
N SER A 160 -0.79 2.74 3.29
CA SER A 160 -0.61 2.40 4.71
C SER A 160 0.55 3.18 5.32
N MET A 161 1.02 2.79 6.52
CA MET A 161 2.06 3.53 7.24
C MET A 161 3.39 3.68 6.47
N ASN A 162 3.82 2.66 5.72
CA ASN A 162 5.09 2.74 4.98
C ASN A 162 5.10 3.82 3.89
N PRO A 163 4.09 3.90 2.98
CA PRO A 163 4.01 4.99 2.02
C PRO A 163 3.87 6.36 2.68
N LEU A 164 3.15 6.47 3.79
CA LEU A 164 3.02 7.74 4.51
C LEU A 164 4.36 8.18 5.09
N GLU A 165 5.10 7.28 5.73
CA GLU A 165 6.46 7.54 6.25
C GLU A 165 7.42 7.92 5.10
N ALA A 166 7.35 7.24 3.96
CA ALA A 166 8.16 7.54 2.80
C ALA A 166 7.86 8.95 2.25
N MET A 167 6.58 9.27 2.05
CA MET A 167 6.16 10.60 1.56
C MET A 167 6.54 11.72 2.52
N ALA A 168 6.47 11.50 3.84
CA ALA A 168 6.93 12.45 4.86
C ALA A 168 8.44 12.76 4.75
N HIS A 169 9.19 11.91 4.05
CA HIS A 169 10.62 12.09 3.77
C HIS A 169 10.93 12.45 2.31
N GLY A 170 9.91 12.83 1.52
CA GLY A 170 10.09 13.19 0.12
C GLY A 170 10.39 12.02 -0.82
N ILE A 171 10.13 10.78 -0.40
CA ILE A 171 10.38 9.57 -1.18
C ILE A 171 9.18 9.29 -2.08
N ILE A 172 9.43 9.00 -3.35
CA ILE A 172 8.39 8.66 -4.33
C ILE A 172 7.74 7.32 -3.95
N CYS A 173 6.39 7.29 -3.93
CA CYS A 173 5.64 6.08 -3.64
C CYS A 173 4.99 5.52 -4.91
N ILE A 174 5.18 4.21 -5.15
CA ILE A 174 4.56 3.46 -6.24
C ILE A 174 3.67 2.38 -5.62
N GLY A 175 2.39 2.38 -5.94
CA GLY A 175 1.44 1.43 -5.35
C GLY A 175 0.00 1.83 -5.53
N GLY A 176 -0.83 1.59 -4.51
CA GLY A 176 -2.23 2.00 -4.50
C GLY A 176 -2.42 3.46 -4.13
N GLY A 177 -2.96 4.24 -5.05
CA GLY A 177 -3.34 5.63 -4.86
C GLY A 177 -4.63 5.93 -5.62
N GLU A 178 -5.70 5.20 -5.27
CA GLU A 178 -6.95 5.24 -6.00
C GLU A 178 -7.78 6.51 -5.74
N PRO A 179 -8.61 6.91 -6.71
CA PRO A 179 -9.48 8.10 -6.59
C PRO A 179 -10.37 8.08 -5.35
N GLU A 180 -10.83 6.89 -4.93
CA GLU A 180 -11.69 6.69 -3.76
C GLU A 180 -11.02 7.16 -2.47
N HIS A 181 -9.72 6.93 -2.32
CA HIS A 181 -8.96 7.42 -1.19
C HIS A 181 -8.92 8.95 -1.16
N TYR A 182 -8.59 9.56 -2.29
CA TYR A 182 -8.52 11.02 -2.39
C TYR A 182 -9.88 11.68 -2.18
N ALA A 183 -10.96 11.02 -2.62
CA ALA A 183 -12.32 11.49 -2.36
C ALA A 183 -12.64 11.56 -0.85
N LEU A 184 -12.21 10.57 -0.06
CA LEU A 184 -12.36 10.60 1.40
C LEU A 184 -11.53 11.69 2.07
N LEU A 185 -10.38 12.03 1.50
CA LEU A 185 -9.53 13.12 1.98
C LEU A 185 -10.01 14.51 1.51
N HIS A 186 -11.04 14.58 0.65
CA HIS A 186 -11.46 15.81 -0.05
C HIS A 186 -10.31 16.45 -0.86
N GLU A 187 -9.35 15.62 -1.32
CA GLU A 187 -8.20 16.05 -2.10
C GLU A 187 -8.51 15.94 -3.59
N THR A 188 -8.47 17.07 -4.29
CA THR A 188 -8.88 17.15 -5.70
C THR A 188 -7.71 17.38 -6.66
N THR A 189 -6.56 17.83 -6.15
CA THR A 189 -5.42 18.28 -6.96
C THR A 189 -4.19 17.41 -6.82
N LEU A 190 -3.80 17.09 -5.58
CA LEU A 190 -2.56 16.39 -5.32
C LEU A 190 -2.72 14.87 -5.50
N ARG A 191 -1.78 14.28 -6.23
CA ARG A 191 -1.70 12.84 -6.48
C ARG A 191 -0.27 12.35 -6.26
N PRO A 192 0.19 12.34 -4.99
CA PRO A 192 1.59 12.08 -4.68
C PRO A 192 2.03 10.64 -4.92
N ILE A 193 1.09 9.71 -5.13
CA ILE A 193 1.39 8.30 -5.36
C ILE A 193 1.31 8.00 -6.85
N ILE A 194 2.35 7.38 -7.39
CA ILE A 194 2.30 6.77 -8.72
C ILE A 194 1.41 5.53 -8.62
N ASN A 195 0.14 5.71 -9.02
CA ASN A 195 -0.84 4.64 -8.95
C ASN A 195 -0.58 3.61 -10.05
N VAL A 196 -0.45 2.35 -9.68
CA VAL A 196 -0.25 1.24 -10.61
C VAL A 196 -1.38 0.23 -10.48
N LEU A 197 -1.81 -0.33 -11.60
CA LEU A 197 -2.73 -1.46 -11.60
C LEU A 197 -2.05 -2.68 -10.97
N PRO A 198 -2.82 -3.60 -10.35
CA PRO A 198 -2.27 -4.83 -9.76
C PRO A 198 -1.83 -5.83 -10.86
N SER A 199 -0.93 -5.40 -11.72
CA SER A 199 -0.35 -6.22 -12.79
C SER A 199 1.15 -5.97 -12.95
N TYR A 200 1.83 -6.98 -13.45
CA TYR A 200 3.25 -6.93 -13.77
C TYR A 200 3.55 -5.82 -14.79
N GLU A 201 2.76 -5.74 -15.84
CA GLU A 201 2.93 -4.81 -16.95
C GLU A 201 2.80 -3.35 -16.48
N SER A 202 1.83 -3.07 -15.61
CA SER A 202 1.65 -1.73 -15.04
C SER A 202 2.84 -1.33 -14.16
N CYS A 203 3.35 -2.25 -13.35
CA CYS A 203 4.55 -2.00 -12.54
C CYS A 203 5.79 -1.76 -13.40
N VAL A 204 6.00 -2.57 -14.44
CA VAL A 204 7.12 -2.39 -15.39
C VAL A 204 7.00 -1.04 -16.09
N SER A 205 5.81 -0.69 -16.60
CA SER A 205 5.57 0.57 -17.30
C SER A 205 5.87 1.79 -16.39
N ALA A 206 5.33 1.80 -15.17
CA ALA A 206 5.56 2.90 -14.24
C ALA A 206 7.04 3.06 -13.86
N LEU A 207 7.73 1.96 -13.56
CA LEU A 207 9.16 1.98 -13.25
C LEU A 207 10.00 2.41 -14.46
N THR A 208 9.71 1.89 -15.66
CA THR A 208 10.41 2.27 -16.88
C THR A 208 10.27 3.78 -17.14
N GLN A 209 9.05 4.29 -17.02
CA GLN A 209 8.80 5.74 -17.17
C GLN A 209 9.60 6.53 -16.15
N LEU A 210 9.62 6.11 -14.88
CA LEU A 210 10.35 6.80 -13.82
C LEU A 210 11.87 6.83 -14.10
N VAL A 211 12.49 5.69 -14.45
CA VAL A 211 13.95 5.63 -14.69
C VAL A 211 14.41 6.27 -16.00
N THR A 212 13.52 6.43 -16.98
CA THR A 212 13.85 7.06 -18.26
C THR A 212 13.72 8.59 -18.25
N HIS A 213 12.98 9.15 -17.26
CA HIS A 213 12.75 10.58 -17.11
C HIS A 213 13.48 11.19 -15.91
N LEU A 214 14.46 10.49 -15.35
CA LEU A 214 15.38 11.00 -14.31
C LEU A 214 16.29 12.09 -14.85
#